data_401ebde63c163a4dccd9ee160c10fac7
#
_entry.id   401ebde63c163a4dccd9ee160c10fac7
#
_cell.length_a   1.000
_cell.length_b   1.000
_cell.length_c   1.000
_cell.angle_alpha   90.00
_cell.angle_beta   90.00
_cell.angle_gamma   90.00
#
_symmetry.space_group_name_H-M   'P 1'
#
loop_
_entity.id
_entity.type
_entity.pdbx_description
1 polymer ?
#
loop_
_entity_poly.entity_id
_entity_poly.type
_entity_poly.pdbx_seq_one_letter_code
_entity_poly.pdbx_strand_id
1 'polypeptide(L)'
;AQEDPGISKEDILDDLREVDENIKSSKQLSEVLNNPSISIEEKQAVLSKLFQNKLMPIVFNFITTLNLKGRLGILDAVAEEFSKELEELKNILRVDITSAIELDDDKKNAIRNRVADKLQKDVRVQWHVDSDIIGGLIFNINQTIVDNSIRHKLEDLKGQMALRR
;
A
#
# COMPACT_ATOMS: atom_id res chain seq x y z
N ALA A 1 -25.69 6.80 -2.15
CA ALA A 1 -25.11 6.69 -0.83
C ALA A 1 -24.84 8.11 -0.37
N GLN A 2 -25.53 8.57 0.67
CA GLN A 2 -25.33 9.89 1.27
C GLN A 2 -23.97 9.88 1.97
N GLU A 3 -23.10 10.79 1.56
CA GLU A 3 -21.87 11.11 2.30
C GLU A 3 -22.31 11.85 3.57
N ASP A 4 -22.13 11.22 4.72
CA ASP A 4 -22.26 11.90 6.01
C ASP A 4 -21.13 12.94 6.11
N PRO A 5 -21.42 14.24 6.28
CA PRO A 5 -20.44 15.33 6.18
C PRO A 5 -19.46 15.40 7.38
N GLY A 6 -19.33 14.35 8.16
CA GLY A 6 -18.48 14.30 9.37
C GLY A 6 -17.48 13.16 9.44
N ILE A 7 -17.47 12.24 8.47
CA ILE A 7 -16.58 11.09 8.51
C ILE A 7 -15.51 11.25 7.43
N SER A 8 -14.26 11.48 7.84
CA SER A 8 -13.14 11.50 6.93
C SER A 8 -12.79 10.06 6.46
N LYS A 9 -12.59 9.89 5.17
CA LYS A 9 -12.16 8.61 4.61
C LYS A 9 -10.76 8.23 5.10
N GLU A 10 -9.96 9.24 5.40
CA GLU A 10 -8.63 9.08 5.99
C GLU A 10 -8.70 8.50 7.39
N ASP A 11 -9.61 9.00 8.22
CA ASP A 11 -9.79 8.51 9.59
C ASP A 11 -10.24 7.03 9.59
N ILE A 12 -11.08 6.63 8.60
CA ILE A 12 -11.45 5.23 8.41
C ILE A 12 -10.22 4.37 8.07
N LEU A 13 -9.34 4.86 7.20
CA LEU A 13 -8.12 4.13 6.84
C LEU A 13 -7.16 4.02 8.03
N ASP A 14 -7.02 5.07 8.80
CA ASP A 14 -6.15 5.09 9.98
C ASP A 14 -6.66 4.12 11.04
N ASP A 15 -7.97 4.09 11.31
CA ASP A 15 -8.60 3.11 12.19
C ASP A 15 -8.38 1.66 11.70
N LEU A 16 -8.55 1.40 10.39
CA LEU A 16 -8.32 0.06 9.82
C LEU A 16 -6.88 -0.39 10.00
N ARG A 17 -5.91 0.51 9.81
CA ARG A 17 -4.48 0.25 10.02
C ARG A 17 -4.16 0.03 11.49
N GLU A 18 -4.72 0.84 12.40
CA GLU A 18 -4.51 0.65 13.83
C GLU A 18 -4.94 -0.75 14.27
N VAL A 19 -6.07 -1.24 13.77
CA VAL A 19 -6.55 -2.59 14.10
C VAL A 19 -5.62 -3.65 13.52
N ASP A 20 -5.22 -3.54 12.26
CA ASP A 20 -4.32 -4.49 11.61
C ASP A 20 -2.96 -4.54 12.34
N GLU A 21 -2.38 -3.40 12.67
CA GLU A 21 -1.14 -3.31 13.45
C GLU A 21 -1.26 -3.92 14.85
N ASN A 22 -2.37 -3.66 15.56
CA ASN A 22 -2.62 -4.27 16.86
C ASN A 22 -2.75 -5.80 16.77
N ILE A 23 -3.38 -6.33 15.72
CA ILE A 23 -3.49 -7.77 15.50
C ILE A 23 -2.11 -8.37 15.18
N LYS A 24 -1.31 -7.73 14.35
CA LYS A 24 0.03 -8.20 13.93
C LYS A 24 1.06 -8.08 15.06
N SER A 25 1.02 -7.02 15.84
CA SER A 25 1.98 -6.79 16.95
C SER A 25 1.72 -7.70 18.13
N SER A 26 0.49 -8.15 18.36
CA SER A 26 0.14 -9.05 19.45
C SER A 26 -0.04 -10.49 18.97
N LYS A 27 1.00 -11.31 19.19
CA LYS A 27 0.93 -12.74 18.84
C LYS A 27 -0.26 -13.45 19.51
N GLN A 28 -0.55 -13.10 20.78
CA GLN A 28 -1.70 -13.66 21.51
C GLN A 28 -3.04 -13.29 20.86
N LEU A 29 -3.20 -12.03 20.43
CA LEU A 29 -4.42 -11.57 19.77
C LEU A 29 -4.59 -12.26 18.41
N SER A 30 -3.51 -12.35 17.64
CA SER A 30 -3.51 -13.06 16.36
C SER A 30 -3.86 -14.53 16.51
N GLU A 31 -3.29 -15.22 17.52
CA GLU A 31 -3.61 -16.62 17.79
C GLU A 31 -5.09 -16.82 18.20
N VAL A 32 -5.64 -15.94 19.04
CA VAL A 32 -7.05 -15.99 19.45
C VAL A 32 -7.98 -15.77 18.26
N LEU A 33 -7.73 -14.76 17.44
CA LEU A 33 -8.61 -14.42 16.33
C LEU A 33 -8.56 -15.44 15.19
N ASN A 34 -7.40 -16.06 14.97
CA ASN A 34 -7.20 -17.06 13.91
C ASN A 34 -7.52 -18.51 14.35
N ASN A 35 -7.72 -18.76 15.66
CA ASN A 35 -7.99 -20.09 16.16
C ASN A 35 -9.45 -20.51 15.82
N PRO A 36 -9.66 -21.60 15.07
CA PRO A 36 -10.99 -22.06 14.73
C PRO A 36 -11.76 -22.68 15.93
N SER A 37 -11.04 -23.04 17.00
CA SER A 37 -11.66 -23.62 18.20
C SER A 37 -12.28 -22.58 19.15
N ILE A 38 -12.00 -21.30 18.92
CA ILE A 38 -12.57 -20.18 19.69
C ILE A 38 -13.85 -19.74 19.01
N SER A 39 -14.92 -19.61 19.79
CA SER A 39 -16.23 -19.21 19.26
C SER A 39 -16.23 -17.78 18.73
N ILE A 40 -17.15 -17.48 17.82
CA ILE A 40 -17.31 -16.14 17.24
C ILE A 40 -17.63 -15.12 18.33
N GLU A 41 -18.41 -15.52 19.31
CA GLU A 41 -18.85 -14.70 20.45
C GLU A 41 -17.66 -14.33 21.34
N GLU A 42 -16.76 -15.27 21.62
CA GLU A 42 -15.55 -15.01 22.40
C GLU A 42 -14.60 -14.07 21.68
N LYS A 43 -14.39 -14.27 20.39
CA LYS A 43 -13.63 -13.35 19.52
C LYS A 43 -14.25 -11.95 19.50
N GLN A 44 -15.58 -11.88 19.41
CA GLN A 44 -16.30 -10.61 19.44
C GLN A 44 -16.13 -9.88 20.78
N ALA A 45 -16.17 -10.61 21.88
CA ALA A 45 -15.95 -10.03 23.22
C ALA A 45 -14.55 -9.44 23.35
N VAL A 46 -13.52 -10.07 22.79
CA VAL A 46 -12.15 -9.55 22.74
C VAL A 46 -12.06 -8.29 21.90
N LEU A 47 -12.63 -8.32 20.67
CA LEU A 47 -12.65 -7.15 19.77
C LEU A 47 -13.37 -5.97 20.40
N SER A 48 -14.51 -6.22 21.06
CA SER A 48 -15.27 -5.16 21.73
C SER A 48 -14.48 -4.52 22.88
N LYS A 49 -13.80 -5.32 23.70
CA LYS A 49 -12.97 -4.79 24.80
C LYS A 49 -11.79 -3.94 24.33
N LEU A 50 -11.21 -4.27 23.19
CA LEU A 50 -10.02 -3.59 22.68
C LEU A 50 -10.37 -2.34 21.87
N PHE A 51 -11.45 -2.38 21.08
CA PHE A 51 -11.67 -1.44 19.98
C PHE A 51 -12.99 -0.67 20.06
N GLN A 52 -14.01 -1.11 20.78
CA GLN A 52 -15.36 -0.51 20.77
C GLN A 52 -15.40 0.99 21.03
N ASN A 53 -14.48 1.49 21.91
CA ASN A 53 -14.44 2.90 22.29
C ASN A 53 -13.27 3.67 21.63
N LYS A 54 -12.51 3.03 20.75
CA LYS A 54 -11.33 3.63 20.12
C LYS A 54 -11.57 3.92 18.65
N LEU A 55 -12.35 3.08 18.00
CA LEU A 55 -12.60 3.16 16.56
C LEU A 55 -13.90 3.87 16.25
N MET A 56 -13.98 4.37 15.05
CA MET A 56 -15.24 4.89 14.51
C MET A 56 -16.30 3.78 14.43
N PRO A 57 -17.58 4.08 14.69
CA PRO A 57 -18.64 3.08 14.69
C PRO A 57 -18.74 2.28 13.39
N ILE A 58 -18.45 2.91 12.24
CA ILE A 58 -18.47 2.27 10.94
C ILE A 58 -17.38 1.20 10.82
N VAL A 59 -16.16 1.51 11.29
CA VAL A 59 -15.02 0.59 11.27
C VAL A 59 -15.26 -0.57 12.24
N PHE A 60 -15.74 -0.28 13.45
CA PHE A 60 -16.07 -1.30 14.42
C PHE A 60 -17.15 -2.27 13.92
N ASN A 61 -18.22 -1.76 13.28
CA ASN A 61 -19.26 -2.57 12.66
C ASN A 61 -18.72 -3.43 11.52
N PHE A 62 -17.79 -2.89 10.73
CA PHE A 62 -17.12 -3.62 9.66
C PHE A 62 -16.30 -4.81 10.21
N ILE A 63 -15.47 -4.57 11.24
CA ILE A 63 -14.66 -5.61 11.88
C ILE A 63 -15.56 -6.68 12.51
N THR A 64 -16.63 -6.26 13.18
CA THR A 64 -17.65 -7.17 13.72
C THR A 64 -18.24 -8.05 12.63
N THR A 65 -18.54 -7.49 11.47
CA THR A 65 -19.06 -8.23 10.31
C THR A 65 -18.03 -9.23 9.77
N LEU A 66 -16.75 -8.83 9.69
CA LEU A 66 -15.68 -9.73 9.29
C LEU A 66 -15.52 -10.89 10.27
N ASN A 67 -15.62 -10.64 11.58
CA ASN A 67 -15.59 -11.66 12.60
C ASN A 67 -16.74 -12.66 12.43
N LEU A 68 -17.97 -12.17 12.28
CA LEU A 68 -19.17 -13.00 12.06
C LEU A 68 -19.05 -13.88 10.81
N LYS A 69 -18.36 -13.40 9.78
CA LYS A 69 -18.08 -14.14 8.54
C LYS A 69 -16.85 -15.04 8.61
N GLY A 70 -16.09 -15.02 9.71
CA GLY A 70 -14.83 -15.76 9.84
C GLY A 70 -13.74 -15.26 8.90
N ARG A 71 -13.76 -13.99 8.52
CA ARG A 71 -12.88 -13.38 7.50
C ARG A 71 -11.96 -12.29 8.04
N LEU A 72 -11.64 -12.30 9.32
CA LEU A 72 -10.72 -11.29 9.90
C LEU A 72 -9.34 -11.27 9.23
N GLY A 73 -8.88 -12.40 8.71
CA GLY A 73 -7.58 -12.50 8.03
C GLY A 73 -7.44 -11.74 6.71
N ILE A 74 -8.53 -11.12 6.19
CA ILE A 74 -8.43 -10.26 5.00
C ILE A 74 -8.34 -8.77 5.33
N LEU A 75 -8.25 -8.41 6.63
CA LEU A 75 -8.30 -7.01 7.06
C LEU A 75 -7.15 -6.19 6.48
N ASP A 76 -5.94 -6.74 6.42
CA ASP A 76 -4.76 -6.12 5.82
C ASP A 76 -4.96 -5.83 4.33
N ALA A 77 -5.47 -6.81 3.58
CA ALA A 77 -5.75 -6.64 2.15
C ALA A 77 -6.84 -5.57 1.91
N VAL A 78 -7.85 -5.50 2.78
CA VAL A 78 -8.90 -4.48 2.69
C VAL A 78 -8.34 -3.09 3.00
N ALA A 79 -7.50 -2.95 4.02
CA ALA A 79 -6.87 -1.67 4.36
C ALA A 79 -5.96 -1.18 3.23
N GLU A 80 -5.22 -2.10 2.59
CA GLU A 80 -4.38 -1.78 1.44
C GLU A 80 -5.20 -1.34 0.23
N GLU A 81 -6.26 -2.08 -0.11
CA GLU A 81 -7.12 -1.75 -1.25
C GLU A 81 -7.88 -0.44 -1.03
N PHE A 82 -8.38 -0.21 0.18
CA PHE A 82 -9.02 1.06 0.54
C PHE A 82 -8.04 2.24 0.45
N SER A 83 -6.78 2.03 0.80
CA SER A 83 -5.72 3.04 0.61
C SER A 83 -5.49 3.39 -0.86
N LYS A 84 -5.51 2.37 -1.76
CA LYS A 84 -5.38 2.59 -3.21
C LYS A 84 -6.56 3.40 -3.77
N GLU A 85 -7.77 3.02 -3.42
CA GLU A 85 -8.98 3.73 -3.81
C GLU A 85 -8.98 5.19 -3.36
N LEU A 86 -8.52 5.46 -2.12
CA LEU A 86 -8.38 6.84 -1.63
C LEU A 86 -7.36 7.65 -2.41
N GLU A 87 -6.25 7.04 -2.80
CA GLU A 87 -5.22 7.70 -3.60
C GLU A 87 -5.73 8.01 -5.00
N GLU A 88 -6.49 7.09 -5.61
CA GLU A 88 -7.14 7.33 -6.90
C GLU A 88 -8.16 8.48 -6.83
N LEU A 89 -8.98 8.51 -5.78
CA LEU A 89 -9.93 9.60 -5.55
C LEU A 89 -9.24 10.96 -5.37
N LYS A 90 -8.07 10.99 -4.74
CA LYS A 90 -7.23 12.18 -4.58
C LYS A 90 -6.39 12.50 -5.81
N ASN A 91 -6.52 11.71 -6.87
CA ASN A 91 -5.68 11.81 -8.07
C ASN A 91 -4.16 11.69 -7.78
N ILE A 92 -3.83 10.96 -6.70
CA ILE A 92 -2.44 10.67 -6.32
C ILE A 92 -1.98 9.46 -7.14
N LEU A 93 -0.87 9.63 -7.85
CA LEU A 93 -0.32 8.57 -8.68
C LEU A 93 0.73 7.77 -7.90
N ARG A 94 0.57 6.45 -7.84
CA ARG A 94 1.62 5.56 -7.33
C ARG A 94 2.68 5.34 -8.38
N VAL A 95 3.93 5.53 -7.98
CA VAL A 95 5.10 5.33 -8.82
C VAL A 95 6.11 4.46 -8.06
N ASP A 96 6.38 3.26 -8.56
CA ASP A 96 7.46 2.45 -8.04
C ASP A 96 8.74 2.81 -8.78
N ILE A 97 9.79 3.17 -8.04
CA ILE A 97 11.08 3.52 -8.62
C ILE A 97 12.12 2.54 -8.12
N THR A 98 12.73 1.82 -9.05
CA THR A 98 13.82 0.91 -8.74
C THR A 98 15.15 1.53 -9.16
N SER A 99 16.13 1.52 -8.25
CA SER A 99 17.48 2.04 -8.46
C SER A 99 18.53 0.95 -8.25
N ALA A 100 19.69 1.09 -8.91
CA ALA A 100 20.82 0.17 -8.72
C ALA A 100 21.48 0.28 -7.34
N ILE A 101 21.33 1.42 -6.68
CA ILE A 101 21.93 1.73 -5.37
C ILE A 101 20.92 2.44 -4.50
N GLU A 102 21.12 2.39 -3.20
CA GLU A 102 20.35 3.19 -2.26
C GLU A 102 20.60 4.70 -2.48
N LEU A 103 19.52 5.46 -2.57
CA LEU A 103 19.57 6.90 -2.78
C LEU A 103 19.39 7.63 -1.45
N ASP A 104 20.09 8.76 -1.30
CA ASP A 104 19.86 9.68 -0.20
C ASP A 104 18.49 10.39 -0.32
N ASP A 105 18.01 10.94 0.79
CA ASP A 105 16.69 11.54 0.85
C ASP A 105 16.59 12.80 -0.05
N ASP A 106 17.66 13.54 -0.23
CA ASP A 106 17.68 14.71 -1.10
C ASP A 106 17.47 14.31 -2.56
N LYS A 107 18.13 13.25 -3.03
CA LYS A 107 17.94 12.71 -4.38
C LYS A 107 16.56 12.11 -4.55
N LYS A 108 16.05 11.36 -3.56
CA LYS A 108 14.69 10.82 -3.57
C LYS A 108 13.66 11.94 -3.73
N ASN A 109 13.80 13.02 -2.96
CA ASN A 109 12.90 14.17 -3.03
C ASN A 109 12.99 14.91 -4.38
N ALA A 110 14.20 15.10 -4.91
CA ALA A 110 14.40 15.74 -6.20
C ALA A 110 13.76 14.93 -7.36
N ILE A 111 13.90 13.61 -7.32
CA ILE A 111 13.29 12.71 -8.31
C ILE A 111 11.76 12.74 -8.18
N ARG A 112 11.22 12.64 -6.95
CA ARG A 112 9.77 12.72 -6.70
C ARG A 112 9.17 13.99 -7.27
N ASN A 113 9.80 15.15 -6.99
CA ASN A 113 9.30 16.45 -7.46
C ASN A 113 9.33 16.53 -8.99
N ARG A 114 10.39 16.04 -9.62
CA ARG A 114 10.47 15.98 -11.09
C ARG A 114 9.39 15.10 -11.72
N VAL A 115 9.06 13.98 -11.09
CA VAL A 115 7.99 13.08 -11.55
C VAL A 115 6.64 13.76 -11.39
N ALA A 116 6.38 14.39 -10.24
CA ALA A 116 5.15 15.13 -9.97
C ALA A 116 4.95 16.27 -10.98
N ASP A 117 6.00 17.08 -11.22
CA ASP A 117 5.95 18.18 -12.20
C ASP A 117 5.68 17.70 -13.62
N LYS A 118 6.32 16.59 -14.03
CA LYS A 118 6.14 16.05 -15.37
C LYS A 118 4.76 15.42 -15.60
N LEU A 119 4.18 14.83 -14.56
CA LEU A 119 2.88 14.17 -14.63
C LEU A 119 1.73 15.11 -14.26
N GLN A 120 2.02 16.30 -13.72
CA GLN A 120 1.03 17.28 -13.24
C GLN A 120 0.05 16.66 -12.23
N LYS A 121 0.58 15.78 -11.37
CA LYS A 121 -0.18 15.04 -10.35
C LYS A 121 0.64 14.91 -9.08
N ASP A 122 -0.04 14.79 -7.95
CA ASP A 122 0.62 14.35 -6.74
C ASP A 122 1.10 12.91 -6.89
N VAL A 123 2.33 12.62 -6.46
CA VAL A 123 2.92 11.29 -6.59
C VAL A 123 3.30 10.71 -5.23
N ARG A 124 2.94 9.47 -5.02
CA ARG A 124 3.46 8.63 -3.94
C ARG A 124 4.49 7.68 -4.52
N VAL A 125 5.75 7.83 -4.12
CA VAL A 125 6.85 7.03 -4.63
C VAL A 125 7.19 5.91 -3.65
N GLN A 126 7.23 4.67 -4.15
CA GLN A 126 7.85 3.53 -3.47
C GLN A 126 9.24 3.30 -4.05
N TRP A 127 10.23 3.14 -3.17
CA TRP A 127 11.61 2.96 -3.57
C TRP A 127 12.04 1.50 -3.41
N HIS A 128 12.62 0.95 -4.47
CA HIS A 128 13.22 -0.37 -4.49
C HIS A 128 14.68 -0.27 -4.87
N VAL A 129 15.50 -1.15 -4.32
CA VAL A 129 16.90 -1.26 -4.70
C VAL A 129 17.11 -2.63 -5.33
N ASP A 130 17.65 -2.64 -6.54
CA ASP A 130 17.99 -3.85 -7.28
C ASP A 130 19.38 -3.69 -7.88
N SER A 131 20.34 -4.44 -7.35
CA SER A 131 21.73 -4.44 -7.79
C SER A 131 21.95 -5.06 -9.17
N ASP A 132 20.96 -5.78 -9.71
CA ASP A 132 21.02 -6.35 -11.07
C ASP A 132 20.86 -5.27 -12.15
N ILE A 133 20.41 -4.10 -11.78
CA ILE A 133 20.39 -2.91 -12.64
C ILE A 133 21.82 -2.36 -12.68
N ILE A 134 22.44 -2.33 -13.87
CA ILE A 134 23.82 -1.81 -14.04
C ILE A 134 23.91 -0.32 -13.66
N GLY A 135 22.80 0.41 -13.77
CA GLY A 135 22.68 1.83 -13.40
C GLY A 135 21.42 2.45 -14.02
N GLY A 136 21.05 3.63 -13.52
CA GLY A 136 19.82 4.32 -13.92
C GLY A 136 18.65 4.06 -12.98
N LEU A 137 17.44 4.36 -13.45
CA LEU A 137 16.19 4.21 -12.72
C LEU A 137 15.15 3.53 -13.61
N ILE A 138 14.42 2.60 -13.04
CA ILE A 138 13.23 1.99 -13.65
C ILE A 138 12.02 2.59 -12.96
N PHE A 139 11.07 3.10 -13.74
CA PHE A 139 9.81 3.66 -13.25
C PHE A 139 8.66 2.74 -13.64
N ASN A 140 7.86 2.33 -12.68
CA ASN A 140 6.61 1.63 -12.92
C ASN A 140 5.46 2.54 -12.48
N ILE A 141 4.63 2.93 -13.44
CA ILE A 141 3.51 3.84 -13.25
C ILE A 141 2.24 3.10 -13.68
N ASN A 142 1.35 2.77 -12.73
CA ASN A 142 0.09 2.08 -13.05
C ASN A 142 0.29 0.86 -13.97
N GLN A 143 1.24 -0.02 -13.66
CA GLN A 143 1.62 -1.20 -14.45
C GLN A 143 2.30 -0.89 -15.81
N THR A 144 2.57 0.37 -16.11
CA THR A 144 3.37 0.75 -17.26
C THR A 144 4.82 0.92 -16.84
N ILE A 145 5.70 0.07 -17.34
CA ILE A 145 7.13 0.11 -17.03
C ILE A 145 7.82 1.07 -18.00
N VAL A 146 8.48 2.08 -17.47
CA VAL A 146 9.37 2.98 -18.22
C VAL A 146 10.80 2.69 -17.74
N ASP A 147 11.48 1.80 -18.46
CA ASP A 147 12.86 1.40 -18.15
C ASP A 147 13.84 2.39 -18.77
N ASN A 148 14.47 3.21 -17.93
CA ASN A 148 15.53 4.12 -18.32
C ASN A 148 16.90 3.68 -17.77
N SER A 149 17.07 2.38 -17.53
CA SER A 149 18.33 1.81 -17.08
C SER A 149 19.39 1.78 -18.19
N ILE A 150 20.65 1.75 -17.76
CA ILE A 150 21.80 1.60 -18.69
C ILE A 150 21.75 0.23 -19.38
N ARG A 151 21.24 -0.79 -18.70
CA ARG A 151 21.07 -2.13 -19.27
C ARG A 151 20.17 -2.10 -20.51
N HIS A 152 19.00 -1.49 -20.40
CA HIS A 152 18.05 -1.38 -21.53
C HIS A 152 18.66 -0.61 -22.70
N LYS A 153 19.33 0.52 -22.41
CA LYS A 153 20.04 1.30 -23.45
C LYS A 153 21.16 0.51 -24.15
N LEU A 154 21.88 -0.37 -23.44
CA LEU A 154 22.90 -1.22 -24.03
C LEU A 154 22.29 -2.36 -24.88
N GLU A 155 21.17 -2.91 -24.46
CA GLU A 155 20.43 -3.93 -25.21
C GLU A 155 19.86 -3.34 -26.52
N ASP A 156 19.28 -2.15 -26.46
CA ASP A 156 18.81 -1.41 -27.63
C ASP A 156 19.94 -1.12 -28.63
N LEU A 157 21.10 -0.68 -28.13
CA LEU A 157 22.27 -0.44 -28.96
C LEU A 157 22.79 -1.71 -29.63
N LYS A 158 22.85 -2.83 -28.88
CA LYS A 158 23.21 -4.14 -29.47
C LYS A 158 22.23 -4.58 -30.56
N GLY A 159 20.92 -4.39 -30.32
CA GLY A 159 19.88 -4.69 -31.31
C GLY A 159 20.02 -3.85 -32.57
N GLN A 160 20.28 -2.57 -32.45
CA GLN A 160 20.50 -1.67 -33.60
C GLN A 160 21.78 -2.01 -34.38
N MET A 161 22.84 -2.44 -33.71
CA MET A 161 24.08 -2.87 -34.36
C MET A 161 23.94 -4.23 -35.08
N ALA A 162 23.11 -5.12 -34.57
CA ALA A 162 22.83 -6.43 -35.20
C ALA A 162 21.99 -6.30 -36.49
N LEU A 163 21.14 -5.28 -36.59
CA LEU A 163 20.27 -5.01 -37.75
C LEU A 163 21.00 -4.30 -38.92
N ARG A 164 22.25 -3.85 -38.70
CA ARG A 164 23.09 -3.17 -39.70
C ARG A 164 24.13 -4.08 -40.42
N ARG A 165 23.97 -5.40 -40.30
CA ARG A 165 24.78 -6.38 -41.04
C ARG A 165 24.04 -7.02 -42.18
#